data_fb08f12623e79ffcc2b26d95543e73a2
#
_entry.id   fb08f12623e79ffcc2b26d95543e73a2
#
_cell.length_a   1.000
_cell.length_b   1.000
_cell.length_c   1.000
_cell.angle_alpha   90.00
_cell.angle_beta   90.00
_cell.angle_gamma   90.00
#
_symmetry.space_group_name_H-M   'P 1'
#
loop_
_entity.id
_entity.type
_entity.pdbx_description
1 polymer ?
#
loop_
_entity_poly.entity_id
_entity_poly.type
_entity_poly.pdbx_seq_one_letter_code
_entity_poly.pdbx_strand_id
1 'polypeptide(L)'
;MTSNRNFRQGVLVFISLSALISAGYYYFGQEKKNFKGPHLSPSEYLFLQRSYPSGKLKQGNLEEVQNWIEAKTLAFRQADIADWQFVGPQNVGGRITDIEVPINNPSTYIVGTATGGIFRTVDAGNTWQPIFDEQSTLSIGDMDISKTNNSLILVGTGEPNGGGGSTSVDGNGVYISADGGDTWESKGLNNVGSIGKVIIDPTNANNMYVGAMGLLYAQTNQRGVYKSTDGGETWNNTLFVSDKTGVIDMAINPVNPNIIYAATWERTRNPVNRVYGGATSNIYKSIDAGLTWTLLTNVLPNTIDKGRISIDISNSNPDILIATYTNTAGTTLAIRKTLNGGATWTSLSSSAITASPYNWWFGGVFINPNNSNNVFMTEFNAHYSNNGGTSWSLASGATEAIHVDQHVVAFTSNNEVLLGNDGGLYRSTNGTTYTKINNLPISQAYRMTVNPSNPNHVYAGFQDNGTWRTLTGGFNDWSEIFGGDGMQPNVNPMNVNTIFVEYQYGAFLRSIDNAGSFGFSDNGVSATEPRNWDTPYVFDPINPNIMYFGTSNLYKSVDNGVNWTSISDNLSKDIYTGTQQYGTITSIDVSPLDSNIIFIGTDDGNVWKTINEDQPIPKYLIYCQTNGLQK
;
A
#
# COMPACT_ATOMS: atom_id res chain seq x y z
N MET A 1 -21.44 -72.41 50.77
CA MET A 1 -21.88 -71.73 49.51
C MET A 1 -21.69 -70.20 49.57
N THR A 2 -20.61 -69.70 50.16
CA THR A 2 -20.36 -68.27 50.32
C THR A 2 -19.02 -67.75 49.67
N SER A 3 -18.32 -68.68 48.99
CA SER A 3 -16.99 -68.35 48.42
C SER A 3 -17.02 -67.89 46.98
N ASN A 4 -18.11 -68.09 46.23
CA ASN A 4 -18.17 -67.80 44.78
C ASN A 4 -18.76 -66.40 44.39
N ARG A 5 -19.30 -65.68 45.37
CA ARG A 5 -19.89 -64.34 45.09
C ARG A 5 -18.84 -63.21 45.13
N ASN A 6 -17.85 -63.32 45.99
CA ASN A 6 -16.80 -62.32 46.15
C ASN A 6 -15.73 -62.39 45.02
N PHE A 7 -15.53 -63.58 44.43
CA PHE A 7 -14.60 -63.72 43.29
C PHE A 7 -15.18 -63.12 41.98
N ARG A 8 -16.50 -63.27 41.79
CA ARG A 8 -17.15 -62.63 40.60
C ARG A 8 -17.25 -61.11 40.72
N GLN A 9 -17.39 -60.54 41.90
CA GLN A 9 -17.39 -59.09 42.08
C GLN A 9 -15.97 -58.50 41.94
N GLY A 10 -14.93 -59.20 42.42
CA GLY A 10 -13.54 -58.78 42.26
C GLY A 10 -13.11 -58.84 40.81
N VAL A 11 -13.51 -59.82 40.03
CA VAL A 11 -13.18 -59.91 38.59
C VAL A 11 -13.94 -58.91 37.77
N LEU A 12 -15.19 -58.55 38.08
CA LEU A 12 -15.95 -57.51 37.40
C LEU A 12 -15.42 -56.12 37.72
N VAL A 13 -14.93 -55.84 38.92
CA VAL A 13 -14.29 -54.56 39.25
C VAL A 13 -12.92 -54.43 38.55
N PHE A 14 -12.17 -55.55 38.45
CA PHE A 14 -10.87 -55.52 37.73
C PHE A 14 -11.03 -55.34 36.21
N ILE A 15 -12.07 -55.95 35.61
CA ILE A 15 -12.38 -55.80 34.20
C ILE A 15 -12.91 -54.39 33.93
N SER A 16 -13.70 -53.79 34.79
CA SER A 16 -14.16 -52.39 34.63
C SER A 16 -13.06 -51.39 34.88
N LEU A 17 -12.12 -51.64 35.80
CA LEU A 17 -10.97 -50.77 36.01
C LEU A 17 -9.95 -50.84 34.85
N SER A 18 -9.70 -52.07 34.34
CA SER A 18 -8.84 -52.24 33.17
C SER A 18 -9.46 -51.65 31.88
N ALA A 19 -10.78 -51.70 31.71
CA ALA A 19 -11.49 -51.05 30.61
C ALA A 19 -11.48 -49.52 30.73
N LEU A 20 -11.58 -48.98 31.95
CA LEU A 20 -11.44 -47.53 32.18
C LEU A 20 -9.99 -47.05 32.02
N ILE A 21 -9.01 -47.84 32.43
CA ILE A 21 -7.58 -47.55 32.19
C ILE A 21 -7.27 -47.67 30.72
N SER A 22 -7.78 -48.67 30.01
CA SER A 22 -7.60 -48.82 28.55
C SER A 22 -8.32 -47.72 27.76
N ALA A 23 -9.52 -47.28 28.19
CA ALA A 23 -10.23 -46.15 27.62
C ALA A 23 -9.54 -44.82 27.95
N GLY A 24 -8.99 -44.70 29.17
CA GLY A 24 -8.12 -43.56 29.52
C GLY A 24 -6.84 -43.53 28.70
N TYR A 25 -6.16 -44.67 28.54
CA TYR A 25 -4.98 -44.78 27.66
C TYR A 25 -5.34 -44.57 26.20
N TYR A 26 -6.50 -45.01 25.73
CA TYR A 26 -6.98 -44.73 24.37
C TYR A 26 -7.41 -43.26 24.20
N TYR A 27 -7.89 -42.60 25.24
CA TYR A 27 -8.28 -41.20 25.22
C TYR A 27 -7.09 -40.23 25.46
N PHE A 28 -6.10 -40.66 26.28
CA PHE A 28 -4.91 -39.86 26.58
C PHE A 28 -3.66 -40.32 25.81
N GLY A 29 -3.71 -41.50 25.19
CA GLY A 29 -2.62 -42.08 24.38
C GLY A 29 -2.86 -42.02 22.89
N GLN A 30 -3.85 -41.27 22.41
CA GLN A 30 -3.78 -40.78 21.05
C GLN A 30 -2.53 -39.92 20.99
N GLU A 31 -1.47 -40.42 20.36
CA GLU A 31 -0.41 -39.56 19.84
C GLU A 31 -1.11 -38.35 19.29
N LYS A 32 -0.78 -37.15 19.81
CA LYS A 32 -1.09 -35.92 19.13
C LYS A 32 -0.52 -36.13 17.74
N LYS A 33 -1.34 -36.54 16.76
CA LYS A 33 -1.00 -36.38 15.36
C LYS A 33 -0.68 -34.92 15.30
N ASN A 34 0.62 -34.58 15.20
CA ASN A 34 1.07 -33.31 14.77
C ASN A 34 0.32 -33.09 13.45
N PHE A 35 -0.75 -32.37 13.52
CA PHE A 35 -1.46 -31.92 12.35
C PHE A 35 -0.49 -30.95 11.70
N LYS A 36 0.41 -31.53 10.87
CA LYS A 36 1.11 -30.75 9.86
C LYS A 36 0.01 -30.38 8.89
N GLY A 37 -0.73 -29.30 9.23
CA GLY A 37 -1.49 -28.59 8.23
C GLY A 37 -0.53 -28.25 7.08
N PRO A 38 -1.00 -28.09 5.86
CA PRO A 38 -0.14 -27.65 4.79
C PRO A 38 0.59 -26.41 5.29
N HIS A 39 1.93 -26.38 5.15
CA HIS A 39 2.74 -25.22 5.47
C HIS A 39 2.35 -24.13 4.48
N LEU A 40 1.38 -23.31 4.87
CA LEU A 40 0.96 -22.17 4.08
C LEU A 40 1.96 -21.04 4.32
N SER A 41 2.48 -20.47 3.27
CA SER A 41 3.15 -19.18 3.38
C SER A 41 2.18 -18.15 3.97
N PRO A 42 2.64 -17.11 4.66
CA PRO A 42 1.76 -16.11 5.25
C PRO A 42 0.81 -15.46 4.25
N SER A 43 1.25 -15.32 3.03
CA SER A 43 0.39 -14.79 1.97
C SER A 43 -0.63 -15.82 1.46
N GLU A 44 -0.34 -17.12 1.49
CA GLU A 44 -1.36 -18.16 1.26
C GLU A 44 -2.38 -18.17 2.39
N TYR A 45 -1.94 -17.97 3.62
CA TYR A 45 -2.81 -17.83 4.77
C TYR A 45 -3.71 -16.59 4.66
N LEU A 46 -3.16 -15.42 4.33
CA LEU A 46 -3.92 -14.19 4.06
C LEU A 46 -4.89 -14.37 2.88
N PHE A 47 -4.47 -15.05 1.82
CA PHE A 47 -5.34 -15.39 0.70
C PHE A 47 -6.48 -16.30 1.15
N LEU A 48 -6.20 -17.34 1.94
CA LEU A 48 -7.22 -18.24 2.48
C LEU A 48 -8.19 -17.49 3.38
N GLN A 49 -7.72 -16.63 4.28
CA GLN A 49 -8.59 -15.81 5.13
C GLN A 49 -9.55 -14.97 4.31
N ARG A 50 -9.05 -14.31 3.25
CA ARG A 50 -9.85 -13.42 2.39
C ARG A 50 -10.72 -14.16 1.38
N SER A 51 -10.36 -15.38 1.04
CA SER A 51 -11.08 -16.20 0.04
C SER A 51 -12.00 -17.26 0.65
N TYR A 52 -11.98 -17.46 1.98
CA TYR A 52 -12.81 -18.45 2.66
C TYR A 52 -14.31 -18.05 2.61
N PRO A 53 -15.25 -19.00 2.39
CA PRO A 53 -15.01 -20.44 2.16
C PRO A 53 -14.83 -20.82 0.67
N SER A 54 -14.95 -19.87 -0.24
CA SER A 54 -15.04 -20.12 -1.69
C SER A 54 -13.72 -20.51 -2.36
N GLY A 55 -12.57 -20.25 -1.67
CA GLY A 55 -11.24 -20.36 -2.27
C GLY A 55 -10.93 -19.30 -3.34
N LYS A 56 -11.79 -18.31 -3.48
CA LYS A 56 -11.65 -17.19 -4.41
C LYS A 56 -11.83 -15.88 -3.66
N LEU A 57 -11.04 -14.87 -3.99
CA LEU A 57 -11.30 -13.53 -3.49
C LEU A 57 -12.68 -13.09 -4.01
N LYS A 58 -13.57 -12.76 -3.09
CA LYS A 58 -14.92 -12.32 -3.45
C LYS A 58 -14.84 -10.88 -3.93
N GLN A 59 -15.17 -10.67 -5.18
CA GLN A 59 -15.31 -9.35 -5.78
C GLN A 59 -16.66 -8.72 -5.39
N GLY A 60 -16.74 -7.41 -5.34
CA GLY A 60 -17.97 -6.69 -5.00
C GLY A 60 -18.30 -6.58 -3.50
N ASN A 61 -17.47 -7.12 -2.61
CA ASN A 61 -17.69 -7.00 -1.17
C ASN A 61 -17.66 -5.54 -0.68
N LEU A 62 -16.88 -4.67 -1.33
CA LEU A 62 -16.81 -3.26 -0.95
C LEU A 62 -18.15 -2.58 -1.12
N GLU A 63 -18.86 -2.80 -2.22
CA GLU A 63 -20.18 -2.26 -2.47
C GLU A 63 -21.22 -2.82 -1.48
N GLU A 64 -21.22 -4.14 -1.21
CA GLU A 64 -22.08 -4.75 -0.19
C GLU A 64 -21.84 -4.15 1.19
N VAL A 65 -20.56 -3.92 1.56
CA VAL A 65 -20.18 -3.32 2.84
C VAL A 65 -20.62 -1.85 2.88
N GLN A 66 -20.43 -1.10 1.81
CA GLN A 66 -20.88 0.28 1.69
C GLN A 66 -22.37 0.41 1.89
N ASN A 67 -23.17 -0.35 1.11
CA ASN A 67 -24.62 -0.40 1.25
C ASN A 67 -25.06 -0.78 2.67
N TRP A 68 -24.34 -1.70 3.31
CA TRP A 68 -24.59 -2.09 4.70
C TRP A 68 -24.26 -0.96 5.68
N ILE A 69 -23.11 -0.26 5.48
CA ILE A 69 -22.71 0.90 6.29
C ILE A 69 -23.75 2.01 6.14
N GLU A 70 -24.15 2.37 4.93
CA GLU A 70 -25.15 3.40 4.66
C GLU A 70 -26.49 3.09 5.34
N ALA A 71 -26.98 1.85 5.17
CA ALA A 71 -28.20 1.40 5.83
C ALA A 71 -28.10 1.44 7.36
N LYS A 72 -26.91 1.18 7.92
CA LYS A 72 -26.65 1.23 9.36
C LYS A 72 -26.45 2.66 9.85
N THR A 73 -25.72 3.50 9.10
CA THR A 73 -25.48 4.90 9.45
C THR A 73 -26.79 5.67 9.56
N LEU A 74 -27.76 5.40 8.67
CA LEU A 74 -29.12 5.96 8.79
C LEU A 74 -29.82 5.52 10.08
N ALA A 75 -29.57 4.30 10.56
CA ALA A 75 -30.15 3.78 11.81
C ALA A 75 -29.39 4.27 13.06
N PHE A 76 -28.09 4.56 12.95
CA PHE A 76 -27.23 5.00 14.07
C PHE A 76 -27.18 6.53 14.24
N ARG A 77 -27.59 7.33 13.26
CA ARG A 77 -27.66 8.81 13.37
C ARG A 77 -28.58 9.34 14.50
N GLN A 78 -29.28 8.45 15.22
CA GLN A 78 -30.08 8.78 16.40
C GLN A 78 -29.36 8.47 17.74
N ALA A 79 -28.18 7.89 17.75
CA ALA A 79 -27.38 7.69 18.96
C ALA A 79 -26.37 8.82 19.08
N ASP A 80 -26.07 9.27 20.31
CA ASP A 80 -24.98 10.21 20.61
C ASP A 80 -23.64 9.62 20.14
N ILE A 81 -23.29 9.82 18.87
CA ILE A 81 -21.99 9.47 18.32
C ILE A 81 -21.04 10.58 18.75
N ALA A 82 -19.93 10.22 19.39
CA ALA A 82 -18.88 11.17 19.72
C ALA A 82 -18.46 11.94 18.46
N ASP A 83 -18.39 13.26 18.56
CA ASP A 83 -17.94 14.13 17.48
C ASP A 83 -16.44 13.91 17.28
N TRP A 84 -16.07 13.20 16.20
CA TRP A 84 -14.68 13.03 15.82
C TRP A 84 -14.14 14.32 15.22
N GLN A 85 -13.01 14.78 15.76
CA GLN A 85 -12.34 15.98 15.28
C GLN A 85 -11.00 15.62 14.66
N PHE A 86 -10.70 16.20 13.51
CA PHE A 86 -9.38 16.10 12.90
C PHE A 86 -8.37 16.90 13.74
N VAL A 87 -7.28 16.25 14.15
CA VAL A 87 -6.22 16.83 14.98
C VAL A 87 -4.84 16.84 14.31
N GLY A 88 -4.80 16.64 12.99
CA GLY A 88 -3.55 16.60 12.21
C GLY A 88 -2.94 15.21 12.10
N PRO A 89 -1.69 15.12 11.59
CA PRO A 89 -0.88 16.23 11.08
C PRO A 89 -1.31 16.70 9.68
N GLN A 90 -0.96 17.96 9.34
CA GLN A 90 -1.09 18.48 7.98
C GLN A 90 0.28 18.70 7.31
N ASN A 91 1.34 18.81 8.10
CA ASN A 91 2.70 19.06 7.62
C ASN A 91 3.54 17.79 7.45
N VAL A 92 2.99 16.61 7.70
CA VAL A 92 3.60 15.31 7.39
C VAL A 92 3.06 14.84 6.06
N GLY A 93 3.93 14.39 5.18
CA GLY A 93 3.57 13.94 3.83
C GLY A 93 2.86 12.61 3.79
N GLY A 94 2.48 12.22 2.58
CA GLY A 94 1.89 10.93 2.24
C GLY A 94 1.88 10.76 0.71
N ARG A 95 1.61 9.56 0.24
CA ARG A 95 1.73 9.20 -1.18
C ARG A 95 0.65 9.83 -2.03
N ILE A 96 1.10 10.61 -3.04
CA ILE A 96 0.27 11.15 -4.12
C ILE A 96 0.42 10.24 -5.33
N THR A 97 -0.69 9.77 -5.88
CA THR A 97 -0.72 8.90 -7.06
C THR A 97 -0.97 9.65 -8.34
N ASP A 98 -1.74 10.74 -8.27
CA ASP A 98 -2.05 11.56 -9.44
C ASP A 98 -2.37 13.01 -9.09
N ILE A 99 -2.17 13.92 -10.07
CA ILE A 99 -2.44 15.36 -9.95
C ILE A 99 -3.04 15.85 -11.25
N GLU A 100 -4.23 16.45 -11.16
CA GLU A 100 -4.89 17.10 -12.28
C GLU A 100 -5.05 18.61 -12.05
N VAL A 101 -4.83 19.37 -13.13
CA VAL A 101 -4.99 20.84 -13.14
C VAL A 101 -5.96 21.22 -14.25
N PRO A 102 -7.13 21.81 -13.93
CA PRO A 102 -8.08 22.23 -14.95
C PRO A 102 -7.48 23.28 -15.92
N ILE A 103 -7.82 23.16 -17.21
CA ILE A 103 -7.35 24.10 -18.22
C ILE A 103 -7.80 25.53 -17.85
N ASN A 104 -6.87 26.49 -17.99
CA ASN A 104 -7.08 27.91 -17.69
C ASN A 104 -7.41 28.23 -16.23
N ASN A 105 -7.23 27.28 -15.30
CA ASN A 105 -7.36 27.51 -13.88
C ASN A 105 -6.11 27.03 -13.12
N PRO A 106 -4.99 27.76 -13.19
CA PRO A 106 -3.70 27.33 -12.67
C PRO A 106 -3.62 27.31 -11.13
N SER A 107 -4.63 27.82 -10.43
CA SER A 107 -4.69 27.80 -8.96
C SER A 107 -5.54 26.67 -8.41
N THR A 108 -6.21 25.90 -9.27
CA THR A 108 -6.97 24.71 -8.85
C THR A 108 -6.13 23.47 -9.11
N TYR A 109 -5.92 22.69 -8.05
CA TYR A 109 -5.30 21.37 -8.15
C TYR A 109 -6.26 20.34 -7.59
N ILE A 110 -6.36 19.18 -8.25
CA ILE A 110 -7.06 18.00 -7.78
C ILE A 110 -6.00 16.92 -7.60
N VAL A 111 -5.87 16.44 -6.37
CA VAL A 111 -4.79 15.54 -5.96
C VAL A 111 -5.39 14.21 -5.51
N GLY A 112 -5.06 13.14 -6.21
CA GLY A 112 -5.38 11.76 -5.85
C GLY A 112 -4.28 11.15 -5.01
N THR A 113 -4.67 10.37 -4.02
CA THR A 113 -3.77 9.75 -3.07
C THR A 113 -3.91 8.23 -3.06
N ALA A 114 -2.89 7.54 -2.57
CA ALA A 114 -2.88 6.06 -2.56
C ALA A 114 -4.02 5.47 -1.72
N THR A 115 -4.37 6.11 -0.59
CA THR A 115 -5.36 5.59 0.37
C THR A 115 -6.18 6.65 1.09
N GLY A 116 -6.01 7.94 0.76
CA GLY A 116 -6.67 9.07 1.42
C GLY A 116 -7.76 9.76 0.59
N GLY A 117 -8.14 9.21 -0.56
CA GLY A 117 -9.13 9.83 -1.45
C GLY A 117 -8.57 10.96 -2.31
N ILE A 118 -9.41 11.94 -2.60
CA ILE A 118 -9.09 13.06 -3.48
C ILE A 118 -9.24 14.37 -2.71
N PHE A 119 -8.27 15.27 -2.88
CA PHE A 119 -8.26 16.60 -2.30
C PHE A 119 -8.27 17.66 -3.40
N ARG A 120 -9.02 18.74 -3.18
CA ARG A 120 -9.10 19.88 -4.09
C ARG A 120 -8.62 21.15 -3.39
N THR A 121 -7.78 21.93 -4.07
CA THR A 121 -7.49 23.33 -3.73
C THR A 121 -7.96 24.22 -4.87
N VAL A 122 -8.34 25.47 -4.56
CA VAL A 122 -8.68 26.52 -5.54
C VAL A 122 -7.78 27.74 -5.39
N ASP A 123 -6.82 27.69 -4.50
CA ASP A 123 -5.93 28.78 -4.09
C ASP A 123 -4.43 28.39 -4.12
N ALA A 124 -4.08 27.53 -5.09
CA ALA A 124 -2.72 27.04 -5.34
C ALA A 124 -2.07 26.32 -4.13
N GLY A 125 -2.87 25.57 -3.38
CA GLY A 125 -2.42 24.74 -2.27
C GLY A 125 -2.38 25.42 -0.91
N ASN A 126 -2.97 26.63 -0.78
CA ASN A 126 -3.04 27.29 0.54
C ASN A 126 -4.12 26.67 1.43
N THR A 127 -5.22 26.20 0.84
CA THR A 127 -6.27 25.45 1.55
C THR A 127 -6.70 24.22 0.76
N TRP A 128 -7.16 23.18 1.46
CA TRP A 128 -7.54 21.92 0.87
C TRP A 128 -8.91 21.45 1.37
N GLN A 129 -9.68 20.90 0.47
CA GLN A 129 -10.96 20.28 0.74
C GLN A 129 -10.92 18.81 0.31
N PRO A 130 -11.19 17.83 1.20
CA PRO A 130 -11.46 16.45 0.79
C PRO A 130 -12.77 16.43 0.00
N ILE A 131 -12.76 15.75 -1.14
CA ILE A 131 -13.91 15.71 -2.05
C ILE A 131 -14.33 14.30 -2.44
N PHE A 132 -13.75 13.25 -1.83
CA PHE A 132 -14.01 11.86 -2.19
C PHE A 132 -14.30 10.94 -0.99
N ASP A 133 -14.42 11.48 0.22
CA ASP A 133 -14.49 10.73 1.48
C ASP A 133 -15.73 9.84 1.60
N GLU A 134 -16.83 10.19 0.90
CA GLU A 134 -18.08 9.43 0.93
C GLU A 134 -18.08 8.20 -0.01
N GLN A 135 -16.96 7.94 -0.70
CA GLN A 135 -16.90 6.84 -1.66
C GLN A 135 -16.47 5.51 -1.02
N SER A 136 -16.81 4.39 -1.66
CA SER A 136 -16.54 3.04 -1.14
C SER A 136 -15.07 2.66 -1.07
N THR A 137 -14.21 3.40 -1.75
CA THR A 137 -12.75 3.25 -1.71
C THR A 137 -12.09 4.61 -1.78
N LEU A 138 -11.01 4.79 -1.04
CA LEU A 138 -10.19 6.01 -1.05
C LEU A 138 -8.86 5.79 -1.79
N SER A 139 -8.66 4.63 -2.41
CA SER A 139 -7.46 4.34 -3.19
C SER A 139 -7.63 4.85 -4.61
N ILE A 140 -6.82 5.84 -5.01
CA ILE A 140 -6.87 6.46 -6.33
C ILE A 140 -5.75 5.90 -7.20
N GLY A 141 -6.10 5.45 -8.41
CA GLY A 141 -5.16 5.00 -9.42
C GLY A 141 -4.73 6.12 -10.35
N ASP A 142 -5.70 6.76 -10.96
CA ASP A 142 -5.48 7.84 -11.95
C ASP A 142 -6.75 8.68 -12.12
N MET A 143 -6.61 9.92 -12.59
CA MET A 143 -7.72 10.84 -12.85
C MET A 143 -7.53 11.53 -14.20
N ASP A 144 -8.60 12.03 -14.80
CA ASP A 144 -8.53 12.95 -15.92
C ASP A 144 -9.69 13.96 -15.87
N ILE A 145 -9.39 15.21 -16.20
CA ILE A 145 -10.36 16.30 -16.31
C ILE A 145 -10.61 16.57 -17.78
N SER A 146 -11.90 16.61 -18.15
CA SER A 146 -12.31 16.92 -19.51
C SER A 146 -11.73 18.25 -20.00
N LYS A 147 -11.08 18.22 -21.16
CA LYS A 147 -10.47 19.42 -21.77
C LYS A 147 -11.52 20.40 -22.30
N THR A 148 -12.78 19.96 -22.44
CA THR A 148 -13.95 20.77 -22.90
C THR A 148 -14.86 21.22 -21.76
N ASN A 149 -14.78 20.58 -20.58
CA ASN A 149 -15.59 20.90 -19.41
C ASN A 149 -14.83 20.59 -18.12
N ASN A 150 -14.23 21.61 -17.52
CA ASN A 150 -13.43 21.47 -16.30
C ASN A 150 -14.19 20.89 -15.08
N SER A 151 -15.53 20.85 -15.14
CA SER A 151 -16.34 20.25 -14.07
C SER A 151 -16.52 18.74 -14.23
N LEU A 152 -16.17 18.17 -15.39
CA LEU A 152 -16.24 16.75 -15.65
C LEU A 152 -14.92 16.08 -15.30
N ILE A 153 -14.94 15.22 -14.30
CA ILE A 153 -13.76 14.49 -13.81
C ILE A 153 -14.07 12.99 -13.86
N LEU A 154 -13.15 12.22 -14.41
CA LEU A 154 -13.15 10.76 -14.42
C LEU A 154 -12.07 10.25 -13.47
N VAL A 155 -12.43 9.33 -12.59
CA VAL A 155 -11.51 8.74 -11.61
C VAL A 155 -11.49 7.22 -11.79
N GLY A 156 -10.30 6.67 -11.90
CA GLY A 156 -10.02 5.24 -11.79
C GLY A 156 -9.47 4.92 -10.39
N THR A 157 -10.10 3.98 -9.69
CA THR A 157 -9.73 3.63 -8.33
C THR A 157 -8.78 2.44 -8.26
N GLY A 158 -8.08 2.31 -7.11
CA GLY A 158 -7.11 1.25 -6.83
C GLY A 158 -5.70 1.59 -7.31
N GLU A 159 -4.73 1.57 -6.41
CA GLU A 159 -3.33 1.85 -6.75
C GLU A 159 -2.74 0.74 -7.64
N PRO A 160 -2.40 1.03 -8.91
CA PRO A 160 -1.96 0.01 -9.88
C PRO A 160 -0.52 -0.43 -9.65
N ASN A 161 0.28 0.41 -9.03
CA ASN A 161 1.71 0.19 -8.83
C ASN A 161 1.99 -0.86 -7.76
N GLY A 162 1.10 -1.03 -6.85
CA GLY A 162 1.06 -1.98 -5.76
C GLY A 162 2.30 -2.84 -5.53
N GLY A 163 3.15 -2.35 -4.66
CA GLY A 163 4.48 -2.87 -4.46
C GLY A 163 4.63 -4.02 -3.49
N GLY A 164 5.72 -3.96 -2.78
CA GLY A 164 6.21 -5.01 -1.92
C GLY A 164 5.40 -5.27 -0.65
N GLY A 165 4.70 -4.28 -0.14
CA GLY A 165 3.99 -4.36 1.14
C GLY A 165 2.50 -4.64 1.03
N SER A 166 1.84 -4.52 2.13
CA SER A 166 0.39 -4.64 2.30
C SER A 166 -0.37 -3.32 2.06
N THR A 167 0.32 -2.29 1.61
CA THR A 167 -0.18 -0.91 1.58
C THR A 167 -0.96 -0.53 0.31
N SER A 168 -0.95 -1.38 -0.71
CA SER A 168 -1.74 -1.16 -1.93
C SER A 168 -3.09 -1.85 -1.83
N VAL A 169 -4.13 -1.14 -2.23
CA VAL A 169 -5.51 -1.58 -2.14
C VAL A 169 -6.12 -1.62 -3.54
N ASP A 170 -6.85 -2.69 -3.86
CA ASP A 170 -7.68 -2.75 -5.07
C ASP A 170 -8.78 -1.68 -5.00
N GLY A 171 -9.15 -1.16 -6.16
CA GLY A 171 -10.22 -0.20 -6.30
C GLY A 171 -11.60 -0.84 -6.42
N ASN A 172 -12.59 0.01 -6.61
CA ASN A 172 -13.98 -0.37 -6.88
C ASN A 172 -14.50 0.29 -8.17
N GLY A 173 -13.72 0.17 -9.26
CA GLY A 173 -14.09 0.66 -10.57
C GLY A 173 -13.85 2.15 -10.77
N VAL A 174 -14.72 2.76 -11.55
CA VAL A 174 -14.62 4.17 -11.97
C VAL A 174 -15.73 5.02 -11.37
N TYR A 175 -15.40 6.30 -11.14
CA TYR A 175 -16.33 7.31 -10.66
C TYR A 175 -16.25 8.52 -11.56
N ILE A 176 -17.40 9.21 -11.72
CA ILE A 176 -17.50 10.45 -12.49
C ILE A 176 -18.11 11.54 -11.60
N SER A 177 -17.51 12.71 -11.64
CA SER A 177 -18.11 13.95 -11.17
C SER A 177 -18.45 14.83 -12.36
N ALA A 178 -19.61 15.47 -12.34
CA ALA A 178 -20.04 16.45 -13.35
C ALA A 178 -20.00 17.90 -12.81
N ASP A 179 -19.62 18.10 -11.55
CA ASP A 179 -19.68 19.37 -10.82
C ASP A 179 -18.32 19.78 -10.21
N GLY A 180 -17.22 19.22 -10.71
CA GLY A 180 -15.86 19.56 -10.27
C GLY A 180 -15.44 18.86 -8.98
N GLY A 181 -16.08 17.75 -8.63
CA GLY A 181 -15.77 16.92 -7.48
C GLY A 181 -16.67 17.17 -6.27
N ASP A 182 -17.73 17.97 -6.40
CA ASP A 182 -18.66 18.18 -5.29
C ASP A 182 -19.55 16.94 -5.05
N THR A 183 -19.91 16.23 -6.14
CA THR A 183 -20.62 14.93 -6.06
C THR A 183 -19.99 13.91 -7.02
N TRP A 184 -20.15 12.62 -6.70
CA TRP A 184 -19.57 11.52 -7.45
C TRP A 184 -20.59 10.43 -7.72
N GLU A 185 -20.55 9.86 -8.91
CA GLU A 185 -21.36 8.73 -9.32
C GLU A 185 -20.48 7.55 -9.75
N SER A 186 -20.74 6.36 -9.19
CA SER A 186 -20.09 5.13 -9.63
C SER A 186 -20.54 4.75 -11.03
N LYS A 187 -19.61 4.53 -11.93
CA LYS A 187 -19.86 4.19 -13.35
C LYS A 187 -19.37 2.78 -13.72
N GLY A 188 -19.39 1.88 -12.75
CA GLY A 188 -19.11 0.46 -12.97
C GLY A 188 -17.62 0.12 -13.02
N LEU A 189 -17.28 -0.99 -13.68
CA LEU A 189 -15.96 -1.63 -13.67
C LEU A 189 -15.50 -2.06 -12.26
N ASN A 190 -16.42 -2.36 -11.36
CA ASN A 190 -16.13 -2.68 -9.95
C ASN A 190 -15.26 -3.93 -9.76
N ASN A 191 -15.09 -4.72 -10.81
CA ASN A 191 -14.37 -5.98 -10.79
C ASN A 191 -12.99 -5.92 -11.45
N VAL A 192 -12.55 -4.75 -11.94
CA VAL A 192 -11.28 -4.64 -12.68
C VAL A 192 -10.06 -4.51 -11.76
N GLY A 193 -10.27 -4.41 -10.45
CA GLY A 193 -9.20 -4.22 -9.47
C GLY A 193 -8.58 -2.82 -9.57
N SER A 194 -7.27 -2.73 -9.80
CA SER A 194 -6.57 -1.45 -9.91
C SER A 194 -6.62 -0.88 -11.32
N ILE A 195 -6.79 0.44 -11.42
CA ILE A 195 -6.81 1.17 -12.70
C ILE A 195 -5.50 1.94 -12.84
N GLY A 196 -4.81 1.73 -13.97
CA GLY A 196 -3.52 2.33 -14.25
C GLY A 196 -3.61 3.69 -14.91
N LYS A 197 -4.61 3.90 -15.77
CA LYS A 197 -4.81 5.16 -16.49
C LYS A 197 -6.28 5.34 -16.88
N VAL A 198 -6.78 6.55 -16.80
CA VAL A 198 -8.06 6.95 -17.38
C VAL A 198 -7.87 8.11 -18.36
N ILE A 199 -8.67 8.18 -19.40
CA ILE A 199 -8.63 9.27 -20.39
C ILE A 199 -10.05 9.64 -20.81
N ILE A 200 -10.35 10.93 -20.81
CA ILE A 200 -11.52 11.52 -21.47
C ILE A 200 -11.03 12.04 -22.83
N ASP A 201 -11.69 11.64 -23.91
CA ASP A 201 -11.39 12.15 -25.26
C ASP A 201 -11.42 13.69 -25.26
N PRO A 202 -10.31 14.36 -25.63
CA PRO A 202 -10.18 15.81 -25.55
C PRO A 202 -11.16 16.57 -26.44
N THR A 203 -11.84 15.90 -27.38
CA THR A 203 -12.79 16.50 -28.33
C THR A 203 -14.24 16.05 -28.11
N ASN A 204 -14.44 14.93 -27.45
CA ASN A 204 -15.77 14.36 -27.18
C ASN A 204 -15.81 13.62 -25.84
N ALA A 205 -16.27 14.28 -24.81
CA ALA A 205 -16.31 13.77 -23.46
C ALA A 205 -17.20 12.50 -23.26
N ASN A 206 -18.01 12.12 -24.23
CA ASN A 206 -18.73 10.84 -24.17
C ASN A 206 -17.82 9.64 -24.45
N ASN A 207 -16.69 9.86 -25.10
CA ASN A 207 -15.68 8.84 -25.30
C ASN A 207 -14.72 8.85 -24.12
N MET A 208 -14.64 7.73 -23.41
CA MET A 208 -13.75 7.56 -22.26
C MET A 208 -13.01 6.24 -22.36
N TYR A 209 -11.81 6.19 -21.80
CA TYR A 209 -10.94 5.02 -21.84
C TYR A 209 -10.41 4.72 -20.44
N VAL A 210 -10.33 3.44 -20.09
CA VAL A 210 -9.83 2.95 -18.80
C VAL A 210 -8.82 1.84 -19.05
N GLY A 211 -7.59 2.05 -18.58
CA GLY A 211 -6.52 1.05 -18.54
C GLY A 211 -6.59 0.25 -17.24
N ALA A 212 -7.13 -0.97 -17.31
CA ALA A 212 -7.28 -1.83 -16.14
C ALA A 212 -6.05 -2.72 -15.94
N MET A 213 -5.42 -2.60 -14.77
CA MET A 213 -4.30 -3.46 -14.36
C MET A 213 -4.75 -4.80 -13.79
N GLY A 214 -5.99 -4.89 -13.33
CA GLY A 214 -6.54 -6.09 -12.70
C GLY A 214 -6.31 -6.14 -11.21
N LEU A 215 -6.87 -7.17 -10.57
CA LEU A 215 -6.69 -7.43 -9.14
C LEU A 215 -5.21 -7.62 -8.80
N LEU A 216 -4.81 -7.09 -7.64
CA LEU A 216 -3.44 -7.15 -7.15
C LEU A 216 -2.96 -8.60 -6.94
N TYR A 217 -3.82 -9.46 -6.40
CA TYR A 217 -3.45 -10.82 -5.97
C TYR A 217 -4.13 -11.94 -6.76
N ALA A 218 -4.79 -11.63 -7.86
CA ALA A 218 -5.44 -12.62 -8.69
C ALA A 218 -5.16 -12.40 -10.18
N GLN A 219 -5.12 -13.51 -10.91
CA GLN A 219 -5.12 -13.49 -12.37
C GLN A 219 -6.58 -13.49 -12.83
N THR A 220 -6.94 -12.49 -13.63
CA THR A 220 -8.32 -12.32 -14.10
C THR A 220 -8.34 -11.87 -15.56
N ASN A 221 -9.42 -12.19 -16.26
CA ASN A 221 -9.65 -11.72 -17.63
C ASN A 221 -10.24 -10.28 -17.70
N GLN A 222 -10.29 -9.60 -16.55
CA GLN A 222 -10.82 -8.23 -16.46
C GLN A 222 -9.68 -7.20 -16.48
N ARG A 223 -8.71 -7.42 -17.33
CA ARG A 223 -7.55 -6.57 -17.58
C ARG A 223 -7.62 -6.02 -18.99
N GLY A 224 -6.92 -4.90 -19.23
CA GLY A 224 -6.81 -4.35 -20.58
C GLY A 224 -7.38 -2.95 -20.73
N VAL A 225 -7.80 -2.59 -21.94
CA VAL A 225 -8.44 -1.30 -22.20
C VAL A 225 -9.95 -1.47 -22.29
N TYR A 226 -10.66 -0.70 -21.48
CA TYR A 226 -12.11 -0.54 -21.56
C TYR A 226 -12.43 0.81 -22.22
N LYS A 227 -13.41 0.82 -23.12
CA LYS A 227 -13.90 2.00 -23.81
C LYS A 227 -15.39 2.20 -23.52
N SER A 228 -15.74 3.45 -23.22
CA SER A 228 -17.12 3.95 -23.23
C SER A 228 -17.31 4.92 -24.40
N THR A 229 -18.53 5.01 -24.92
CA THR A 229 -18.98 5.99 -25.94
C THR A 229 -20.24 6.76 -25.51
N ASP A 230 -20.66 6.58 -24.27
CA ASP A 230 -21.90 7.10 -23.69
C ASP A 230 -21.67 7.82 -22.34
N GLY A 231 -20.44 8.34 -22.13
CA GLY A 231 -20.12 9.07 -20.91
C GLY A 231 -19.94 8.18 -19.68
N GLY A 232 -19.51 6.93 -19.88
CA GLY A 232 -19.22 6.00 -18.81
C GLY A 232 -20.42 5.12 -18.39
N GLU A 233 -21.56 5.21 -19.06
CA GLU A 233 -22.73 4.39 -18.73
C GLU A 233 -22.51 2.91 -19.07
N THR A 234 -21.80 2.63 -20.18
CA THR A 234 -21.42 1.28 -20.57
C THR A 234 -19.97 1.18 -20.98
N TRP A 235 -19.33 0.04 -20.71
CA TRP A 235 -17.92 -0.21 -20.96
C TRP A 235 -17.72 -1.50 -21.76
N ASN A 236 -16.89 -1.42 -22.81
CA ASN A 236 -16.50 -2.54 -23.63
C ASN A 236 -14.99 -2.78 -23.54
N ASN A 237 -14.55 -4.00 -23.21
CA ASN A 237 -13.13 -4.35 -23.26
C ASN A 237 -12.68 -4.46 -24.72
N THR A 238 -11.81 -3.56 -25.16
CA THR A 238 -11.34 -3.48 -26.56
C THR A 238 -9.91 -3.98 -26.75
N LEU A 239 -9.13 -4.13 -25.66
CA LEU A 239 -7.81 -4.73 -25.68
C LEU A 239 -7.66 -5.68 -24.48
N PHE A 240 -7.64 -6.96 -24.73
CA PHE A 240 -7.28 -7.98 -23.75
C PHE A 240 -6.06 -8.76 -24.24
N VAL A 241 -4.99 -8.80 -23.45
CA VAL A 241 -3.73 -9.48 -23.82
C VAL A 241 -3.62 -10.84 -23.11
N SER A 242 -3.74 -10.86 -21.80
CA SER A 242 -3.75 -12.09 -20.99
C SER A 242 -4.30 -11.83 -19.58
N ASP A 243 -4.56 -12.88 -18.83
CA ASP A 243 -4.99 -12.83 -17.43
C ASP A 243 -3.91 -12.30 -16.46
N LYS A 244 -2.69 -12.09 -16.94
CA LYS A 244 -1.55 -11.53 -16.19
C LYS A 244 -1.20 -10.11 -16.59
N THR A 245 -1.70 -9.64 -17.74
CA THR A 245 -1.25 -8.42 -18.39
C THR A 245 -2.35 -7.38 -18.35
N GLY A 246 -2.12 -6.33 -17.61
CA GLY A 246 -3.00 -5.15 -17.56
C GLY A 246 -2.44 -3.99 -18.39
N VAL A 247 -3.17 -2.86 -18.39
CA VAL A 247 -2.75 -1.60 -19.00
C VAL A 247 -2.42 -0.63 -17.88
N ILE A 248 -1.15 -0.23 -17.82
CA ILE A 248 -0.62 0.63 -16.76
C ILE A 248 -0.61 2.11 -17.17
N ASP A 249 -0.50 2.38 -18.47
CA ASP A 249 -0.42 3.75 -18.96
C ASP A 249 -1.00 3.87 -20.37
N MET A 250 -1.52 5.03 -20.73
CA MET A 250 -2.09 5.33 -22.05
C MET A 250 -1.83 6.78 -22.43
N ALA A 251 -1.72 7.02 -23.73
CA ALA A 251 -1.63 8.37 -24.29
C ALA A 251 -2.58 8.51 -25.49
N ILE A 252 -3.34 9.61 -25.53
CA ILE A 252 -4.24 9.94 -26.64
C ILE A 252 -3.66 11.12 -27.42
N ASN A 253 -3.75 11.05 -28.75
CA ASN A 253 -3.34 12.19 -29.58
C ASN A 253 -4.35 13.34 -29.41
N PRO A 254 -3.92 14.52 -28.92
CA PRO A 254 -4.83 15.60 -28.56
C PRO A 254 -5.48 16.28 -29.77
N VAL A 255 -4.93 16.09 -30.98
CA VAL A 255 -5.44 16.66 -32.23
C VAL A 255 -6.27 15.66 -33.03
N ASN A 256 -5.90 14.36 -32.96
CA ASN A 256 -6.62 13.27 -33.59
C ASN A 256 -6.89 12.14 -32.59
N PRO A 257 -7.98 12.20 -31.82
CA PRO A 257 -8.28 11.21 -30.79
C PRO A 257 -8.54 9.79 -31.28
N ASN A 258 -8.58 9.57 -32.60
CA ASN A 258 -8.58 8.22 -33.16
C ASN A 258 -7.26 7.47 -32.90
N ILE A 259 -6.17 8.23 -32.61
CA ILE A 259 -4.86 7.66 -32.35
C ILE A 259 -4.64 7.58 -30.84
N ILE A 260 -4.52 6.35 -30.33
CA ILE A 260 -4.31 6.07 -28.92
C ILE A 260 -3.19 5.05 -28.78
N TYR A 261 -2.38 5.22 -27.75
CA TYR A 261 -1.33 4.28 -27.36
C TYR A 261 -1.66 3.69 -25.99
N ALA A 262 -1.45 2.38 -25.82
CA ALA A 262 -1.63 1.69 -24.56
C ALA A 262 -0.37 0.91 -24.19
N ALA A 263 0.18 1.20 -23.02
CA ALA A 263 1.32 0.50 -22.47
C ALA A 263 0.84 -0.63 -21.54
N THR A 264 1.15 -1.85 -21.90
CA THR A 264 0.77 -3.03 -21.11
C THR A 264 1.90 -3.44 -20.19
N TRP A 265 1.53 -4.04 -19.06
CA TRP A 265 2.45 -4.57 -18.06
C TRP A 265 2.04 -5.97 -17.64
N GLU A 266 2.90 -6.95 -17.90
CA GLU A 266 2.75 -8.30 -17.37
C GLU A 266 3.17 -8.30 -15.90
N ARG A 267 2.21 -8.46 -15.00
CA ARG A 267 2.43 -8.44 -13.56
C ARG A 267 1.66 -9.56 -12.89
N THR A 268 2.39 -10.42 -12.21
CA THR A 268 1.80 -11.42 -11.32
C THR A 268 2.23 -11.14 -9.90
N ARG A 269 1.26 -10.96 -9.02
CA ARG A 269 1.47 -10.90 -7.60
C ARG A 269 0.62 -11.97 -6.95
N ASN A 270 1.26 -12.94 -6.39
CA ASN A 270 0.62 -13.89 -5.52
C ASN A 270 1.46 -14.01 -4.25
N PRO A 271 0.94 -14.70 -3.25
CA PRO A 271 1.64 -14.84 -1.98
C PRO A 271 3.07 -15.34 -2.06
N VAL A 272 3.39 -16.16 -3.05
CA VAL A 272 4.68 -16.86 -3.15
C VAL A 272 5.61 -16.24 -4.19
N ASN A 273 5.03 -15.56 -5.22
CA ASN A 273 5.79 -15.02 -6.33
C ASN A 273 5.35 -13.60 -6.69
N ARG A 274 6.33 -12.73 -6.92
CA ARG A 274 6.16 -11.41 -7.50
C ARG A 274 6.92 -11.35 -8.81
N VAL A 275 6.20 -11.15 -9.92
CA VAL A 275 6.78 -10.97 -11.25
C VAL A 275 6.37 -9.61 -11.74
N TYR A 276 7.35 -8.76 -12.03
CA TYR A 276 7.15 -7.37 -12.43
C TYR A 276 7.43 -7.13 -13.91
N GLY A 277 7.26 -8.14 -14.74
CA GLY A 277 7.43 -8.01 -16.19
C GLY A 277 7.32 -9.35 -16.90
N GLY A 278 7.41 -9.29 -18.22
CA GLY A 278 7.35 -10.46 -19.08
C GLY A 278 7.20 -10.10 -20.56
N ALA A 279 7.04 -11.12 -21.38
CA ALA A 279 6.98 -10.98 -22.83
C ALA A 279 5.80 -10.12 -23.32
N THR A 280 4.74 -10.03 -22.54
CA THR A 280 3.50 -9.31 -22.89
C THR A 280 3.46 -7.86 -22.39
N SER A 281 4.54 -7.37 -21.75
CA SER A 281 4.75 -5.95 -21.50
C SER A 281 5.15 -5.25 -22.80
N ASN A 282 4.23 -4.52 -23.42
CA ASN A 282 4.39 -3.96 -24.78
C ASN A 282 3.62 -2.65 -24.94
N ILE A 283 3.82 -1.97 -26.10
CA ILE A 283 2.99 -0.84 -26.50
C ILE A 283 2.09 -1.25 -27.66
N TYR A 284 0.82 -0.97 -27.55
CA TYR A 284 -0.18 -1.13 -28.59
C TYR A 284 -0.62 0.26 -29.10
N LYS A 285 -0.96 0.34 -30.38
CA LYS A 285 -1.49 1.55 -31.01
C LYS A 285 -2.85 1.25 -31.64
N SER A 286 -3.81 2.11 -31.40
CA SER A 286 -5.07 2.22 -32.14
C SER A 286 -5.03 3.41 -33.08
N ILE A 287 -5.75 3.30 -34.21
CA ILE A 287 -5.97 4.40 -35.18
C ILE A 287 -7.46 4.60 -35.45
N ASP A 288 -8.32 3.95 -34.70
CA ASP A 288 -9.78 3.92 -34.83
C ASP A 288 -10.49 4.21 -33.49
N ALA A 289 -9.90 5.11 -32.70
CA ALA A 289 -10.42 5.50 -31.39
C ALA A 289 -10.54 4.32 -30.41
N GLY A 290 -9.56 3.42 -30.40
CA GLY A 290 -9.50 2.31 -29.47
C GLY A 290 -10.45 1.16 -29.75
N LEU A 291 -10.98 1.03 -30.98
CA LEU A 291 -11.80 -0.12 -31.38
C LEU A 291 -10.94 -1.36 -31.68
N THR A 292 -9.81 -1.13 -32.37
CA THR A 292 -8.82 -2.18 -32.64
C THR A 292 -7.41 -1.72 -32.28
N TRP A 293 -6.54 -2.68 -31.98
CA TRP A 293 -5.21 -2.42 -31.47
C TRP A 293 -4.15 -3.22 -32.23
N THR A 294 -3.06 -2.56 -32.57
CA THR A 294 -1.90 -3.16 -33.24
C THR A 294 -0.68 -3.08 -32.32
N LEU A 295 -0.02 -4.23 -32.11
CA LEU A 295 1.25 -4.29 -31.38
C LEU A 295 2.34 -3.56 -32.14
N LEU A 296 3.01 -2.60 -31.48
CA LEU A 296 4.19 -1.95 -32.04
C LEU A 296 5.43 -2.84 -31.85
N THR A 297 5.96 -3.41 -32.94
CA THR A 297 7.09 -4.34 -32.88
C THR A 297 8.46 -3.69 -33.08
N ASN A 298 8.51 -2.49 -33.66
CA ASN A 298 9.77 -1.83 -34.06
C ASN A 298 10.42 -1.00 -32.95
N VAL A 299 9.88 -1.02 -31.75
CA VAL A 299 10.11 0.00 -30.72
C VAL A 299 10.86 -0.53 -29.53
N LEU A 300 10.71 -1.82 -29.27
CA LEU A 300 10.88 -2.36 -27.95
C LEU A 300 12.27 -2.98 -27.79
N PRO A 301 12.83 -2.95 -26.60
CA PRO A 301 13.85 -3.92 -26.27
C PRO A 301 13.32 -5.30 -26.65
N ASN A 302 13.98 -5.98 -27.58
CA ASN A 302 13.58 -7.33 -28.00
C ASN A 302 14.03 -8.35 -26.95
N THR A 303 13.43 -8.27 -25.78
CA THR A 303 13.72 -9.12 -24.63
C THR A 303 12.43 -9.49 -23.91
N ILE A 304 12.43 -10.62 -23.22
CA ILE A 304 11.38 -10.99 -22.27
C ILE A 304 11.53 -10.25 -20.93
N ASP A 305 12.68 -9.64 -20.70
CA ASP A 305 12.97 -8.85 -19.50
C ASP A 305 12.43 -7.43 -19.63
N LYS A 306 11.13 -7.29 -19.84
CA LYS A 306 10.41 -6.01 -19.89
C LYS A 306 9.43 -5.93 -18.75
N GLY A 307 9.58 -4.89 -17.93
CA GLY A 307 8.69 -4.59 -16.81
C GLY A 307 7.61 -3.56 -17.18
N ARG A 308 7.42 -2.61 -16.27
CA ARG A 308 6.51 -1.47 -16.43
C ARG A 308 6.97 -0.59 -17.60
N ILE A 309 5.99 -0.08 -18.33
CA ILE A 309 6.20 0.88 -19.41
C ILE A 309 5.35 2.11 -19.09
N SER A 310 5.95 3.30 -19.17
CA SER A 310 5.22 4.56 -19.18
C SER A 310 5.39 5.24 -20.55
N ILE A 311 4.36 5.94 -21.00
CA ILE A 311 4.32 6.59 -22.30
C ILE A 311 3.61 7.93 -22.19
N ASP A 312 4.22 8.96 -22.79
CA ASP A 312 3.55 10.26 -22.95
C ASP A 312 3.72 10.81 -24.35
N ILE A 313 2.74 11.66 -24.75
CA ILE A 313 2.64 12.28 -26.05
C ILE A 313 2.70 13.80 -25.93
N SER A 314 3.45 14.45 -26.79
CA SER A 314 3.55 15.90 -26.80
C SER A 314 2.27 16.56 -27.31
N ASN A 315 1.65 17.41 -26.50
CA ASN A 315 0.49 18.20 -26.92
C ASN A 315 0.82 19.21 -28.04
N SER A 316 2.02 19.78 -28.02
CA SER A 316 2.46 20.76 -29.03
C SER A 316 2.87 20.13 -30.36
N ASN A 317 3.26 18.84 -30.36
CA ASN A 317 3.57 18.07 -31.56
C ASN A 317 3.27 16.59 -31.30
N PRO A 318 2.06 16.08 -31.62
CA PRO A 318 1.63 14.72 -31.33
C PRO A 318 2.38 13.60 -32.07
N ASP A 319 3.28 13.92 -32.99
CA ASP A 319 4.20 12.96 -33.58
C ASP A 319 5.35 12.61 -32.63
N ILE A 320 5.56 13.40 -31.58
CA ILE A 320 6.57 13.16 -30.55
C ILE A 320 5.95 12.38 -29.40
N LEU A 321 6.49 11.19 -29.15
CA LEU A 321 6.22 10.42 -27.95
C LEU A 321 7.53 10.00 -27.29
N ILE A 322 7.49 9.84 -25.97
CA ILE A 322 8.56 9.24 -25.19
C ILE A 322 7.99 8.06 -24.42
N ALA A 323 8.72 6.96 -24.39
CA ALA A 323 8.39 5.79 -23.62
C ALA A 323 9.58 5.35 -22.76
N THR A 324 9.33 5.02 -21.50
CA THR A 324 10.31 4.45 -20.58
C THR A 324 9.97 3.00 -20.29
N TYR A 325 11.00 2.18 -20.17
CA TYR A 325 10.88 0.75 -19.89
C TYR A 325 11.69 0.40 -18.65
N THR A 326 11.10 -0.32 -17.73
CA THR A 326 11.84 -1.01 -16.68
C THR A 326 12.14 -2.45 -17.11
N ASN A 327 13.13 -3.08 -16.47
CA ASN A 327 13.28 -4.52 -16.53
C ASN A 327 12.49 -5.22 -15.40
N THR A 328 12.50 -6.53 -15.37
CA THR A 328 11.83 -7.33 -14.34
C THR A 328 12.44 -7.16 -12.94
N ALA A 329 13.68 -6.69 -12.86
CA ALA A 329 14.35 -6.34 -11.60
C ALA A 329 14.04 -4.92 -11.12
N GLY A 330 13.28 -4.13 -11.90
CA GLY A 330 12.85 -2.78 -11.53
C GLY A 330 13.80 -1.65 -11.91
N THR A 331 14.91 -1.93 -12.61
CA THR A 331 15.79 -0.86 -13.09
C THR A 331 15.36 -0.34 -14.45
N THR A 332 15.75 0.89 -14.79
CA THR A 332 15.48 1.47 -16.12
C THR A 332 16.20 0.65 -17.21
N LEU A 333 15.41 0.02 -18.07
CA LEU A 333 15.89 -0.80 -19.18
C LEU A 333 16.18 0.06 -20.42
N ALA A 334 15.29 0.99 -20.75
CA ALA A 334 15.42 1.81 -21.94
C ALA A 334 14.53 3.06 -21.87
N ILE A 335 14.99 4.12 -22.53
CA ILE A 335 14.16 5.29 -22.88
C ILE A 335 14.12 5.36 -24.40
N ARG A 336 12.92 5.50 -24.97
CA ARG A 336 12.68 5.54 -26.42
C ARG A 336 11.93 6.80 -26.79
N LYS A 337 12.29 7.39 -27.93
CA LYS A 337 11.61 8.57 -28.49
C LYS A 337 11.26 8.32 -29.96
N THR A 338 10.07 8.71 -30.34
CA THR A 338 9.63 8.81 -31.74
C THR A 338 9.37 10.27 -32.12
N LEU A 339 9.53 10.57 -33.41
CA LEU A 339 9.21 11.87 -34.00
C LEU A 339 8.18 11.73 -35.14
N ASN A 340 7.58 10.55 -35.29
CA ASN A 340 6.67 10.21 -36.37
C ASN A 340 5.52 9.28 -35.92
N GLY A 341 4.99 9.55 -34.73
CA GLY A 341 3.81 8.86 -34.22
C GLY A 341 4.02 7.36 -34.03
N GLY A 342 5.23 6.94 -33.68
CA GLY A 342 5.56 5.54 -33.39
C GLY A 342 5.96 4.70 -34.60
N ALA A 343 6.14 5.29 -35.79
CA ALA A 343 6.59 4.53 -36.96
C ALA A 343 8.06 4.09 -36.81
N THR A 344 8.90 4.95 -36.25
CA THR A 344 10.29 4.64 -35.88
C THR A 344 10.63 5.21 -34.51
N TRP A 345 11.56 4.57 -33.80
CA TRP A 345 11.99 4.99 -32.48
C TRP A 345 13.50 5.03 -32.34
N THR A 346 13.98 5.99 -31.59
CA THR A 346 15.41 6.17 -31.25
C THR A 346 15.63 5.93 -29.77
N SER A 347 16.81 5.44 -29.42
CA SER A 347 17.23 5.30 -28.02
C SER A 347 17.69 6.63 -27.48
N LEU A 348 17.24 6.98 -26.29
CA LEU A 348 17.78 8.06 -25.48
C LEU A 348 18.71 7.51 -24.39
N SER A 349 19.64 8.33 -23.92
CA SER A 349 20.54 7.94 -22.84
C SER A 349 19.79 7.89 -21.51
N SER A 350 20.07 6.84 -20.72
CA SER A 350 19.62 6.70 -19.33
C SER A 350 20.79 6.82 -18.34
N SER A 351 22.00 7.22 -18.77
CA SER A 351 23.20 7.18 -17.95
C SER A 351 23.20 8.11 -16.73
N ALA A 352 22.38 9.18 -16.78
CA ALA A 352 22.21 10.10 -15.65
C ALA A 352 21.01 9.76 -14.76
N ILE A 353 20.25 8.71 -15.12
CA ILE A 353 19.11 8.27 -14.33
C ILE A 353 19.61 7.37 -13.19
N THR A 354 19.15 7.64 -12.00
CA THR A 354 19.54 6.88 -10.80
C THR A 354 19.15 5.41 -10.95
N ALA A 355 20.10 4.50 -10.78
CA ALA A 355 19.78 3.07 -10.76
C ALA A 355 19.01 2.73 -9.47
N SER A 356 17.72 2.52 -9.59
CA SER A 356 16.85 2.06 -8.51
C SER A 356 16.22 0.73 -8.88
N PRO A 357 16.14 -0.26 -8.00
CA PRO A 357 15.43 -1.51 -8.27
C PRO A 357 13.90 -1.37 -8.11
N TYR A 358 13.38 -0.15 -7.94
CA TYR A 358 11.97 0.11 -7.69
C TYR A 358 11.28 0.93 -8.80
N ASN A 359 11.92 1.12 -9.97
CA ASN A 359 11.31 1.90 -11.05
C ASN A 359 10.05 1.25 -11.67
N TRP A 360 9.79 -0.02 -11.37
CA TRP A 360 8.50 -0.65 -11.63
C TRP A 360 7.37 -0.03 -10.78
N TRP A 361 7.71 0.64 -9.68
CA TRP A 361 6.75 1.38 -8.84
C TRP A 361 6.61 2.82 -9.32
N PHE A 362 7.73 3.51 -9.56
CA PHE A 362 7.77 4.96 -9.78
C PHE A 362 7.74 5.35 -11.26
N GLY A 363 8.34 4.54 -12.14
CA GLY A 363 8.73 4.89 -13.51
C GLY A 363 7.64 5.55 -14.34
N GLY A 364 7.62 6.87 -14.38
CA GLY A 364 6.78 7.72 -15.22
C GLY A 364 7.59 8.63 -16.12
N VAL A 365 7.03 9.03 -17.27
CA VAL A 365 7.57 10.07 -18.15
C VAL A 365 6.48 11.08 -18.46
N PHE A 366 6.82 12.38 -18.41
CA PHE A 366 5.87 13.47 -18.55
C PHE A 366 6.48 14.56 -19.45
N ILE A 367 5.82 14.88 -20.55
CA ILE A 367 6.23 15.90 -21.51
C ILE A 367 5.46 17.19 -21.20
N ASN A 368 6.18 18.30 -21.01
CA ASN A 368 5.50 19.59 -20.82
C ASN A 368 4.59 19.89 -22.03
N PRO A 369 3.27 20.10 -21.80
CA PRO A 369 2.30 20.28 -22.87
C PRO A 369 2.60 21.50 -23.77
N ASN A 370 3.28 22.51 -23.25
CA ASN A 370 3.64 23.74 -23.98
C ASN A 370 5.03 23.70 -24.61
N ASN A 371 5.90 22.75 -24.23
CA ASN A 371 7.26 22.63 -24.71
C ASN A 371 7.78 21.19 -24.67
N SER A 372 7.76 20.50 -25.80
CA SER A 372 8.23 19.12 -25.93
C SER A 372 9.72 18.89 -25.65
N ASN A 373 10.52 19.96 -25.50
CA ASN A 373 11.89 19.85 -25.04
C ASN A 373 12.00 19.69 -23.51
N ASN A 374 10.98 20.12 -22.76
CA ASN A 374 10.94 19.96 -21.32
C ASN A 374 10.25 18.63 -20.98
N VAL A 375 11.01 17.69 -20.49
CA VAL A 375 10.57 16.33 -20.15
C VAL A 375 10.97 16.00 -18.73
N PHE A 376 10.10 15.34 -18.00
CA PHE A 376 10.33 14.93 -16.63
C PHE A 376 10.23 13.39 -16.52
N MET A 377 11.02 12.82 -15.64
CA MET A 377 10.94 11.41 -15.28
C MET A 377 10.82 11.27 -13.78
N THR A 378 9.85 10.47 -13.38
CA THR A 378 9.66 10.05 -12.00
C THR A 378 10.32 8.70 -11.80
N GLU A 379 11.17 8.63 -10.80
CA GLU A 379 11.84 7.43 -10.33
C GLU A 379 12.04 7.56 -8.81
N PHE A 380 13.03 6.88 -8.25
CA PHE A 380 13.44 7.17 -6.88
C PHE A 380 13.72 8.68 -6.69
N ASN A 381 14.38 9.30 -7.67
CA ASN A 381 14.57 10.74 -7.73
C ASN A 381 13.78 11.37 -8.90
N ALA A 382 13.47 12.66 -8.80
CA ALA A 382 12.92 13.44 -9.91
C ALA A 382 14.02 13.87 -10.87
N HIS A 383 13.84 13.58 -12.16
CA HIS A 383 14.74 13.99 -13.22
C HIS A 383 14.05 14.91 -14.21
N TYR A 384 14.78 15.84 -14.79
CA TYR A 384 14.29 16.70 -15.86
C TYR A 384 15.28 16.78 -17.03
N SER A 385 14.73 17.08 -18.21
CA SER A 385 15.47 17.34 -19.43
C SER A 385 14.91 18.61 -20.09
N ASN A 386 15.80 19.47 -20.60
CA ASN A 386 15.44 20.67 -21.37
C ASN A 386 15.73 20.49 -22.88
N ASN A 387 16.06 19.30 -23.33
CA ASN A 387 16.43 18.98 -24.71
C ASN A 387 15.71 17.72 -25.24
N GLY A 388 14.48 17.52 -24.78
CA GLY A 388 13.61 16.45 -25.25
C GLY A 388 14.09 15.04 -24.89
N GLY A 389 14.71 14.89 -23.71
CA GLY A 389 15.19 13.62 -23.19
C GLY A 389 16.59 13.21 -23.65
N THR A 390 17.31 14.08 -24.38
CA THR A 390 18.67 13.76 -24.87
C THR A 390 19.67 13.69 -23.71
N SER A 391 19.53 14.57 -22.71
CA SER A 391 20.27 14.51 -21.44
C SER A 391 19.34 14.81 -20.26
N TRP A 392 19.71 14.32 -19.08
CA TRP A 392 18.93 14.42 -17.87
C TRP A 392 19.72 15.01 -16.73
N SER A 393 19.04 15.73 -15.85
CA SER A 393 19.57 16.31 -14.62
C SER A 393 18.63 16.02 -13.46
N LEU A 394 19.18 15.98 -12.24
CA LEU A 394 18.37 15.85 -11.02
C LEU A 394 17.67 17.17 -10.70
N ALA A 395 16.41 17.09 -10.31
CA ALA A 395 15.70 18.18 -9.66
C ALA A 395 16.20 18.36 -8.22
N SER A 396 16.03 19.56 -7.68
CA SER A 396 16.45 19.91 -6.32
C SER A 396 15.33 20.57 -5.53
N GLY A 397 15.39 20.46 -4.21
CA GLY A 397 14.54 21.25 -3.32
C GLY A 397 15.10 22.66 -3.12
N ALA A 398 14.23 23.61 -2.83
CA ALA A 398 14.59 25.01 -2.60
C ALA A 398 15.08 25.25 -1.16
N THR A 399 14.42 24.65 -0.19
CA THR A 399 14.69 24.82 1.25
C THR A 399 14.97 23.50 1.96
N GLU A 400 14.43 22.43 1.42
CA GLU A 400 14.61 21.05 1.92
C GLU A 400 14.79 20.12 0.72
N ALA A 401 15.34 18.93 0.92
CA ALA A 401 15.46 17.93 -0.15
C ALA A 401 14.06 17.53 -0.64
N ILE A 402 13.93 17.26 -1.95
CA ILE A 402 12.73 16.62 -2.47
C ILE A 402 12.71 15.20 -1.87
N HIS A 403 11.56 14.81 -1.30
CA HIS A 403 11.37 13.44 -0.85
C HIS A 403 11.58 12.47 -2.01
N VAL A 404 12.13 11.30 -1.75
CA VAL A 404 12.30 10.25 -2.76
C VAL A 404 10.95 9.65 -3.19
N ASP A 405 10.97 8.71 -4.13
CA ASP A 405 9.81 7.93 -4.56
C ASP A 405 8.75 8.77 -5.30
N GLN A 406 9.15 9.22 -6.51
CA GLN A 406 8.34 10.13 -7.33
C GLN A 406 7.28 9.36 -8.13
N HIS A 407 6.03 9.86 -8.19
CA HIS A 407 4.93 9.20 -8.88
C HIS A 407 4.40 9.97 -10.07
N VAL A 408 4.18 11.26 -9.94
CA VAL A 408 3.44 12.05 -10.92
C VAL A 408 4.03 13.45 -11.09
N VAL A 409 3.95 13.96 -12.32
CA VAL A 409 4.23 15.36 -12.67
C VAL A 409 3.03 15.93 -13.39
N ALA A 410 2.55 17.09 -12.95
CA ALA A 410 1.51 17.86 -13.63
C ALA A 410 1.98 19.28 -13.96
N PHE A 411 1.28 19.92 -14.88
CA PHE A 411 1.63 21.25 -15.37
C PHE A 411 0.45 22.20 -15.26
N THR A 412 0.70 23.40 -14.77
CA THR A 412 -0.29 24.47 -14.78
C THR A 412 -0.23 25.25 -16.09
N SER A 413 -1.30 25.97 -16.43
CA SER A 413 -1.31 26.87 -17.60
C SER A 413 -0.31 28.03 -17.48
N ASN A 414 0.19 28.32 -16.28
CA ASN A 414 1.26 29.29 -16.02
C ASN A 414 2.68 28.69 -16.18
N ASN A 415 2.80 27.44 -16.65
CA ASN A 415 4.04 26.67 -16.77
C ASN A 415 4.71 26.32 -15.42
N GLU A 416 4.00 26.38 -14.31
CA GLU A 416 4.49 25.78 -13.07
C GLU A 416 4.41 24.26 -13.17
N VAL A 417 5.32 23.58 -12.49
CA VAL A 417 5.41 22.13 -12.44
C VAL A 417 5.05 21.67 -11.04
N LEU A 418 4.08 20.77 -10.93
CA LEU A 418 3.70 20.09 -9.72
C LEU A 418 4.32 18.69 -9.74
N LEU A 419 4.82 18.25 -8.60
CA LEU A 419 5.45 16.96 -8.42
C LEU A 419 4.84 16.27 -7.19
N GLY A 420 4.26 15.09 -7.38
CA GLY A 420 3.71 14.24 -6.34
C GLY A 420 4.61 13.04 -6.05
N ASN A 421 4.86 12.78 -4.76
CA ASN A 421 5.69 11.67 -4.29
C ASN A 421 5.19 11.13 -2.94
N ASP A 422 5.94 10.21 -2.30
CA ASP A 422 5.57 9.64 -1.00
C ASP A 422 5.69 10.66 0.15
N GLY A 423 6.41 11.76 -0.06
CA GLY A 423 6.51 12.88 0.89
C GLY A 423 5.49 13.99 0.68
N GLY A 424 4.59 13.89 -0.31
CA GLY A 424 3.53 14.86 -0.57
C GLY A 424 3.69 15.65 -1.88
N LEU A 425 3.19 16.88 -1.88
CA LEU A 425 3.12 17.74 -3.05
C LEU A 425 4.22 18.80 -3.05
N TYR A 426 4.88 18.94 -4.20
CA TYR A 426 5.91 19.95 -4.44
C TYR A 426 5.54 20.80 -5.66
N ARG A 427 5.94 22.07 -5.65
CA ARG A 427 5.71 23.02 -6.74
C ARG A 427 7.01 23.68 -7.16
N SER A 428 7.17 23.89 -8.48
CA SER A 428 8.28 24.60 -9.09
C SER A 428 7.79 25.58 -10.14
N THR A 429 8.38 26.79 -10.18
CA THR A 429 8.14 27.79 -11.23
C THR A 429 9.13 27.69 -12.40
N ASN A 430 10.17 26.88 -12.26
CA ASN A 430 11.25 26.74 -13.25
C ASN A 430 11.45 25.27 -13.71
N GLY A 431 10.73 24.31 -13.10
CA GLY A 431 10.83 22.87 -13.38
C GLY A 431 12.11 22.20 -12.86
N THR A 432 12.97 22.91 -12.13
CA THR A 432 14.26 22.39 -11.66
C THR A 432 14.44 22.46 -10.16
N THR A 433 13.83 23.46 -9.51
CA THR A 433 13.89 23.68 -8.08
C THR A 433 12.49 23.73 -7.49
N TYR A 434 12.23 22.90 -6.49
CA TYR A 434 10.90 22.64 -5.96
C TYR A 434 10.78 23.09 -4.50
N THR A 435 9.59 23.54 -4.13
CA THR A 435 9.19 23.86 -2.76
C THR A 435 8.01 22.97 -2.37
N LYS A 436 8.08 22.35 -1.18
CA LYS A 436 7.00 21.52 -0.64
C LYS A 436 5.78 22.37 -0.28
N ILE A 437 4.60 21.87 -0.57
CA ILE A 437 3.32 22.41 -0.11
C ILE A 437 2.95 21.67 1.19
N ASN A 438 3.09 22.39 2.32
CA ASN A 438 2.87 21.84 3.66
C ASN A 438 1.47 22.25 4.12
N ASN A 439 0.50 21.45 4.15
CA ASN A 439 -0.86 21.60 4.70
C ASN A 439 -1.89 20.69 4.00
N LEU A 440 -1.39 19.73 3.25
CA LEU A 440 -2.22 18.70 2.65
C LEU A 440 -2.32 17.52 3.63
N PRO A 441 -3.51 17.18 4.17
CA PRO A 441 -3.65 16.19 5.24
C PRO A 441 -3.73 14.75 4.70
N ILE A 442 -2.61 14.21 4.23
CA ILE A 442 -2.52 12.92 3.55
C ILE A 442 -1.55 11.92 4.19
N SER A 443 -1.16 12.16 5.43
CA SER A 443 -0.19 11.29 6.12
C SER A 443 -0.71 9.86 6.30
N GLN A 444 0.18 8.88 6.16
CA GLN A 444 -0.12 7.46 6.31
C GLN A 444 0.47 6.92 7.60
N ALA A 445 -0.27 7.06 8.71
CA ALA A 445 0.19 6.61 10.02
C ALA A 445 0.11 5.09 10.17
N TYR A 446 1.20 4.45 10.57
CA TYR A 446 1.21 3.05 11.01
C TYR A 446 0.69 2.92 12.43
N ARG A 447 1.28 3.68 13.36
CA ARG A 447 0.96 3.63 14.78
C ARG A 447 1.03 5.02 15.40
N MET A 448 0.33 5.17 16.51
CA MET A 448 0.38 6.40 17.31
C MET A 448 0.36 6.08 18.79
N THR A 449 0.92 6.97 19.58
CA THR A 449 0.80 6.95 21.04
C THR A 449 0.61 8.36 21.60
N VAL A 450 -0.06 8.42 22.73
CA VAL A 450 -0.27 9.68 23.47
C VAL A 450 0.58 9.63 24.73
N ASN A 451 1.23 10.75 25.09
CA ASN A 451 1.93 10.83 26.35
C ASN A 451 0.93 10.68 27.51
N PRO A 452 1.13 9.69 28.40
CA PRO A 452 0.17 9.42 29.47
C PRO A 452 0.01 10.54 30.49
N SER A 453 0.98 11.48 30.54
CA SER A 453 0.93 12.63 31.44
C SER A 453 0.40 13.91 30.78
N ASN A 454 0.32 13.96 29.45
CA ASN A 454 -0.18 15.12 28.72
C ASN A 454 -0.79 14.70 27.36
N PRO A 455 -2.13 14.71 27.23
CA PRO A 455 -2.80 14.25 26.02
C PRO A 455 -2.54 15.11 24.78
N ASN A 456 -2.00 16.31 24.92
CA ASN A 456 -1.59 17.14 23.78
C ASN A 456 -0.24 16.71 23.17
N HIS A 457 0.52 15.89 23.88
CA HIS A 457 1.76 15.33 23.35
C HIS A 457 1.43 14.01 22.63
N VAL A 458 1.39 14.05 21.31
CA VAL A 458 1.08 12.91 20.46
C VAL A 458 2.30 12.55 19.62
N TYR A 459 2.55 11.28 19.48
CA TYR A 459 3.63 10.70 18.68
C TYR A 459 3.02 9.76 17.67
N ALA A 460 3.52 9.78 16.44
CA ALA A 460 3.08 8.85 15.40
C ALA A 460 4.22 8.49 14.46
N GLY A 461 4.24 7.23 14.02
CA GLY A 461 5.11 6.75 12.97
C GLY A 461 4.35 6.68 11.66
N PHE A 462 4.98 7.17 10.58
CA PHE A 462 4.36 7.31 9.26
C PHE A 462 5.14 6.53 8.21
N GLN A 463 4.41 5.91 7.29
CA GLN A 463 5.01 5.27 6.13
C GLN A 463 5.85 6.28 5.35
N ASP A 464 7.10 5.92 5.03
CA ASP A 464 8.07 6.69 4.25
C ASP A 464 8.43 8.08 4.83
N ASN A 465 7.79 8.52 5.92
CA ASN A 465 7.90 9.87 6.47
C ASN A 465 8.40 9.94 7.92
N GLY A 466 8.94 8.86 8.47
CA GLY A 466 9.58 8.85 9.79
C GLY A 466 8.61 8.87 10.97
N THR A 467 9.17 9.11 12.15
CA THR A 467 8.41 9.27 13.40
C THR A 467 8.38 10.75 13.81
N TRP A 468 7.18 11.25 14.02
CA TRP A 468 6.91 12.65 14.35
C TRP A 468 6.18 12.80 15.68
N ARG A 469 6.24 14.01 16.23
CA ARG A 469 5.46 14.38 17.41
C ARG A 469 4.91 15.79 17.32
N THR A 470 3.77 16.03 17.99
CA THR A 470 3.33 17.35 18.43
C THR A 470 3.42 17.44 19.95
N LEU A 471 3.75 18.61 20.46
CA LEU A 471 3.76 18.92 21.90
C LEU A 471 2.62 19.86 22.30
N THR A 472 1.76 20.25 21.38
CA THR A 472 0.62 21.15 21.61
C THR A 472 -0.72 20.53 21.21
N GLY A 473 -0.70 19.44 20.41
CA GLY A 473 -1.87 18.88 19.77
C GLY A 473 -2.33 19.70 18.56
N GLY A 474 -1.48 20.56 18.01
CA GLY A 474 -1.79 21.38 16.84
C GLY A 474 -1.64 20.64 15.52
N PHE A 475 -2.26 21.18 14.44
CA PHE A 475 -2.31 20.54 13.13
C PHE A 475 -0.99 20.57 12.37
N ASN A 476 -0.19 21.67 12.51
CA ASN A 476 0.97 21.97 11.67
C ASN A 476 2.26 22.14 12.47
N ASP A 477 2.27 21.76 13.74
CA ASP A 477 3.42 21.92 14.64
C ASP A 477 4.13 20.58 14.92
N TRP A 478 3.82 19.58 14.13
CA TRP A 478 4.51 18.30 14.23
C TRP A 478 5.96 18.43 13.76
N SER A 479 6.86 17.82 14.51
CA SER A 479 8.28 17.80 14.25
C SER A 479 8.79 16.36 14.14
N GLU A 480 9.62 16.10 13.14
CA GLU A 480 10.28 14.82 13.00
C GLU A 480 11.24 14.60 14.16
N ILE A 481 11.18 13.41 14.75
CA ILE A 481 12.09 13.00 15.82
C ILE A 481 12.98 11.84 15.40
N PHE A 482 12.58 11.07 14.38
CA PHE A 482 13.37 9.98 13.81
C PHE A 482 12.93 9.68 12.38
N GLY A 483 13.88 9.36 11.49
CA GLY A 483 13.62 9.07 10.07
C GLY A 483 13.26 7.62 9.78
N GLY A 484 13.22 7.25 8.49
CA GLY A 484 12.86 5.93 7.97
C GLY A 484 11.34 5.78 7.78
N ASP A 485 10.83 4.54 7.72
CA ASP A 485 9.42 4.26 7.97
C ASP A 485 9.22 4.30 9.49
N GLY A 486 8.50 5.28 9.98
CA GLY A 486 8.18 5.35 11.40
C GLY A 486 7.12 4.30 11.74
N MET A 487 7.48 3.36 12.62
CA MET A 487 6.57 2.33 13.09
C MET A 487 5.89 2.75 14.41
N GLN A 488 5.96 1.93 15.42
CA GLN A 488 5.35 2.23 16.71
C GLN A 488 6.24 3.15 17.55
N PRO A 489 5.83 4.39 17.88
CA PRO A 489 6.45 5.17 18.96
C PRO A 489 5.82 4.78 20.29
N ASN A 490 6.60 4.85 21.38
CA ASN A 490 6.07 4.70 22.74
C ASN A 490 6.78 5.63 23.72
N VAL A 491 6.03 6.08 24.74
CA VAL A 491 6.53 6.93 25.82
C VAL A 491 6.43 6.16 27.13
N ASN A 492 7.53 6.07 27.89
CA ASN A 492 7.49 5.37 29.16
C ASN A 492 6.60 6.14 30.15
N PRO A 493 5.54 5.52 30.70
CA PRO A 493 4.58 6.19 31.57
C PRO A 493 5.16 6.62 32.93
N MET A 494 6.27 6.00 33.37
CA MET A 494 6.97 6.40 34.59
C MET A 494 8.02 7.50 34.38
N ASN A 495 8.54 7.63 33.15
CA ASN A 495 9.50 8.66 32.78
C ASN A 495 9.25 9.12 31.34
N VAL A 496 8.46 10.15 31.17
CA VAL A 496 8.04 10.68 29.87
C VAL A 496 9.19 11.25 29.02
N ASN A 497 10.39 11.41 29.56
CA ASN A 497 11.59 11.75 28.80
C ASN A 497 12.21 10.51 28.11
N THR A 498 11.76 9.31 28.49
CA THR A 498 12.17 8.07 27.84
C THR A 498 11.17 7.73 26.74
N ILE A 499 11.65 7.83 25.49
CA ILE A 499 10.85 7.62 24.28
C ILE A 499 11.49 6.50 23.48
N PHE A 500 10.66 5.63 22.96
CA PHE A 500 11.06 4.55 22.07
C PHE A 500 10.51 4.84 20.68
N VAL A 501 11.33 4.53 19.68
CA VAL A 501 10.94 4.56 18.27
C VAL A 501 11.43 3.30 17.59
N GLU A 502 10.78 2.96 16.53
CA GLU A 502 11.11 1.82 15.69
C GLU A 502 11.05 2.24 14.23
N TYR A 503 11.95 1.73 13.40
CA TYR A 503 11.81 1.74 11.95
C TYR A 503 11.94 0.32 11.40
N GLN A 504 11.79 0.13 10.13
CA GLN A 504 11.62 -1.16 9.43
C GLN A 504 12.32 -2.35 10.10
N TYR A 505 11.58 -3.46 10.25
CA TYR A 505 12.11 -4.74 10.77
C TYR A 505 12.65 -4.66 12.20
N GLY A 506 11.98 -3.91 13.06
CA GLY A 506 12.30 -3.87 14.48
C GLY A 506 13.67 -3.27 14.77
N ALA A 507 14.12 -2.32 13.97
CA ALA A 507 15.24 -1.50 14.34
C ALA A 507 14.78 -0.57 15.47
N PHE A 508 15.01 -1.02 16.70
CA PHE A 508 14.46 -0.49 17.92
C PHE A 508 15.42 0.45 18.62
N LEU A 509 14.98 1.68 18.88
CA LEU A 509 15.82 2.73 19.48
C LEU A 509 15.13 3.36 20.67
N ARG A 510 15.95 3.92 21.55
CA ARG A 510 15.55 4.58 22.79
C ARG A 510 16.22 5.93 22.95
N SER A 511 15.45 6.91 23.35
CA SER A 511 15.88 8.21 23.86
C SER A 511 15.65 8.26 25.37
N ILE A 512 16.50 8.97 26.11
CA ILE A 512 16.33 9.27 27.54
C ILE A 512 16.28 10.78 27.80
N ASP A 513 16.33 11.57 26.75
CA ASP A 513 16.45 13.03 26.77
C ASP A 513 15.31 13.71 25.99
N ASN A 514 14.12 13.10 26.01
CA ASN A 514 12.92 13.63 25.35
C ASN A 514 13.11 13.80 23.82
N ALA A 515 13.62 12.77 23.17
CA ALA A 515 13.94 12.72 21.73
C ALA A 515 15.06 13.70 21.29
N GLY A 516 15.93 14.12 22.19
CA GLY A 516 17.10 14.90 21.82
C GLY A 516 18.18 14.04 21.11
N SER A 517 18.24 12.76 21.48
CA SER A 517 19.10 11.76 20.86
C SER A 517 18.51 10.36 20.98
N PHE A 518 18.84 9.48 20.02
CA PHE A 518 18.44 8.07 20.02
C PHE A 518 19.63 7.13 19.89
N GLY A 519 19.61 6.04 20.63
CA GLY A 519 20.56 4.93 20.51
C GLY A 519 19.83 3.60 20.33
N PHE A 520 20.45 2.64 19.61
CA PHE A 520 19.92 1.29 19.52
C PHE A 520 19.70 0.69 20.90
N SER A 521 18.60 -0.01 21.08
CA SER A 521 18.14 -0.55 22.35
C SER A 521 17.69 -2.01 22.24
N ASP A 522 18.36 -2.79 21.40
CA ASP A 522 18.09 -4.20 21.12
C ASP A 522 19.22 -5.14 21.60
N ASN A 523 20.02 -4.72 22.59
CA ASN A 523 21.11 -5.53 23.13
C ASN A 523 20.60 -6.85 23.73
N GLY A 524 21.07 -7.97 23.21
CA GLY A 524 20.62 -9.32 23.59
C GLY A 524 19.53 -9.90 22.68
N VAL A 525 18.94 -9.10 21.79
CA VAL A 525 18.03 -9.62 20.75
C VAL A 525 18.85 -10.22 19.61
N SER A 526 18.50 -11.43 19.16
CA SER A 526 19.20 -12.10 18.06
C SER A 526 19.12 -11.30 16.75
N ALA A 527 20.26 -11.07 16.11
CA ALA A 527 20.32 -10.41 14.80
C ALA A 527 19.92 -11.33 13.64
N THR A 528 19.77 -12.64 13.87
CA THR A 528 19.46 -13.64 12.83
C THR A 528 18.01 -14.12 12.86
N GLU A 529 17.26 -13.78 13.89
CA GLU A 529 15.85 -14.09 13.97
C GLU A 529 15.04 -13.17 13.06
N PRO A 530 14.01 -13.70 12.38
CA PRO A 530 13.13 -12.87 11.57
C PRO A 530 12.35 -11.90 12.46
N ARG A 531 12.21 -10.67 11.99
CA ARG A 531 11.43 -9.61 12.63
C ARG A 531 10.34 -9.15 11.68
N ASN A 532 9.18 -8.82 12.21
CA ASN A 532 8.10 -8.27 11.38
C ASN A 532 8.48 -6.89 10.82
N TRP A 533 7.82 -6.48 9.77
CA TRP A 533 7.96 -5.12 9.23
C TRP A 533 7.67 -4.06 10.30
N ASP A 534 6.55 -4.20 11.01
CA ASP A 534 6.14 -3.47 12.21
C ASP A 534 6.26 -4.44 13.39
N THR A 535 7.43 -4.45 14.06
CA THR A 535 7.77 -5.43 15.08
C THR A 535 7.13 -5.07 16.42
N PRO A 536 6.29 -5.93 17.02
CA PRO A 536 5.56 -5.55 18.21
C PRO A 536 6.48 -5.48 19.44
N TYR A 537 6.34 -4.39 20.18
CA TYR A 537 6.88 -4.26 21.52
C TYR A 537 5.88 -3.55 22.44
N VAL A 538 5.85 -3.95 23.71
CA VAL A 538 4.91 -3.42 24.70
C VAL A 538 5.57 -3.24 26.06
N PHE A 539 5.07 -2.29 26.84
CA PHE A 539 5.36 -2.22 28.26
C PHE A 539 4.51 -3.24 29.03
N ASP A 540 5.04 -3.72 30.13
CA ASP A 540 4.24 -4.35 31.15
C ASP A 540 3.31 -3.28 31.78
N PRO A 541 1.99 -3.49 31.79
CA PRO A 541 1.04 -2.49 32.29
C PRO A 541 1.10 -2.26 33.81
N ILE A 542 1.67 -3.20 34.57
CA ILE A 542 1.82 -3.11 36.02
C ILE A 542 3.17 -2.48 36.39
N ASN A 543 4.24 -2.85 35.65
CA ASN A 543 5.58 -2.32 35.85
C ASN A 543 6.24 -1.92 34.52
N PRO A 544 6.10 -0.68 34.06
CA PRO A 544 6.63 -0.21 32.77
C PRO A 544 8.17 -0.23 32.64
N ASN A 545 8.93 -0.60 33.66
CA ASN A 545 10.35 -0.93 33.49
C ASN A 545 10.56 -2.29 32.84
N ILE A 546 9.54 -3.14 32.85
CA ILE A 546 9.51 -4.41 32.13
C ILE A 546 8.91 -4.15 30.75
N MET A 547 9.56 -4.72 29.75
CA MET A 547 9.11 -4.61 28.35
C MET A 547 9.22 -5.98 27.67
N TYR A 548 8.38 -6.19 26.67
CA TYR A 548 8.40 -7.39 25.83
C TYR A 548 8.60 -6.95 24.37
N PHE A 549 9.37 -7.74 23.61
CA PHE A 549 9.70 -7.51 22.21
C PHE A 549 9.58 -8.82 21.43
N GLY A 550 8.91 -8.81 20.27
CA GLY A 550 8.61 -10.00 19.50
C GLY A 550 9.43 -10.09 18.20
N THR A 551 10.29 -11.09 18.08
CA THR A 551 10.86 -11.59 16.83
C THR A 551 10.08 -12.81 16.37
N SER A 552 10.71 -13.94 15.98
CA SER A 552 10.09 -15.27 16.06
C SER A 552 9.98 -15.77 17.49
N ASN A 553 10.80 -15.21 18.39
CA ASN A 553 10.84 -15.50 19.82
C ASN A 553 10.33 -14.30 20.62
N LEU A 554 9.87 -14.53 21.83
CA LEU A 554 9.54 -13.46 22.77
C LEU A 554 10.74 -13.12 23.63
N TYR A 555 11.06 -11.84 23.68
CA TYR A 555 12.10 -11.28 24.55
C TYR A 555 11.49 -10.45 25.66
N LYS A 556 12.16 -10.46 26.82
CA LYS A 556 11.83 -9.65 27.99
C LYS A 556 13.02 -8.78 28.38
N SER A 557 12.75 -7.52 28.67
CA SER A 557 13.67 -6.60 29.34
C SER A 557 13.12 -6.27 30.71
N VAL A 558 14.01 -6.15 31.71
CA VAL A 558 13.67 -5.71 33.10
C VAL A 558 14.32 -4.37 33.45
N ASP A 559 14.99 -3.76 32.49
CA ASP A 559 15.77 -2.51 32.66
C ASP A 559 15.36 -1.42 31.64
N ASN A 560 14.08 -1.38 31.34
CA ASN A 560 13.50 -0.35 30.47
C ASN A 560 14.11 -0.40 29.04
N GLY A 561 14.18 -1.59 28.46
CA GLY A 561 14.59 -1.81 27.07
C GLY A 561 16.10 -1.76 26.82
N VAL A 562 16.96 -1.69 27.84
CA VAL A 562 18.41 -1.63 27.65
C VAL A 562 18.99 -2.98 27.27
N ASN A 563 18.61 -4.03 28.01
CA ASN A 563 19.05 -5.42 27.76
C ASN A 563 17.85 -6.34 27.65
N TRP A 564 17.96 -7.33 26.76
CA TRP A 564 16.88 -8.27 26.45
C TRP A 564 17.34 -9.72 26.65
N THR A 565 16.42 -10.54 27.14
CA THR A 565 16.62 -11.98 27.29
C THR A 565 15.45 -12.71 26.62
N SER A 566 15.76 -13.70 25.80
CA SER A 566 14.71 -14.57 25.22
C SER A 566 14.04 -15.39 26.33
N ILE A 567 12.72 -15.32 26.37
CA ILE A 567 11.88 -16.08 27.31
C ILE A 567 11.01 -17.13 26.61
N SER A 568 11.19 -17.33 25.33
CA SER A 568 10.55 -18.41 24.57
C SER A 568 11.48 -19.01 23.54
N ASP A 569 11.15 -20.23 23.09
CA ASP A 569 11.61 -20.75 21.79
C ASP A 569 10.84 -20.05 20.66
N ASN A 570 11.16 -20.44 19.40
CA ASN A 570 10.43 -19.97 18.22
C ASN A 570 8.93 -20.32 18.34
N LEU A 571 8.08 -19.29 18.34
CA LEU A 571 6.62 -19.37 18.47
C LEU A 571 5.90 -19.47 17.13
N SER A 572 6.61 -19.28 16.01
CA SER A 572 6.08 -19.49 14.67
C SER A 572 6.00 -20.97 14.30
N LYS A 573 5.33 -21.29 13.19
CA LYS A 573 5.18 -22.69 12.75
C LYS A 573 6.46 -23.23 12.13
N ASP A 574 7.19 -22.42 11.39
CA ASP A 574 8.44 -22.80 10.74
C ASP A 574 9.27 -21.59 10.31
N ILE A 575 10.56 -21.85 10.04
CA ILE A 575 11.49 -20.88 9.47
C ILE A 575 11.15 -20.74 7.98
N TYR A 576 10.73 -19.57 7.56
CA TYR A 576 10.57 -19.24 6.16
C TYR A 576 11.92 -18.89 5.53
N THR A 577 12.30 -19.58 4.46
CA THR A 577 13.59 -19.42 3.78
C THR A 577 13.53 -18.48 2.56
N GLY A 578 12.46 -17.70 2.41
CA GLY A 578 12.28 -16.75 1.30
C GLY A 578 12.97 -15.40 1.54
N THR A 579 12.82 -14.50 0.58
CA THR A 579 13.36 -13.13 0.64
C THR A 579 12.57 -12.19 1.56
N GLN A 580 11.45 -12.63 2.11
CA GLN A 580 10.63 -11.87 3.05
C GLN A 580 10.71 -12.48 4.45
N GLN A 581 10.72 -11.63 5.46
CA GLN A 581 10.78 -12.06 6.85
C GLN A 581 9.37 -12.43 7.32
N TYR A 582 9.11 -13.72 7.38
CA TYR A 582 7.89 -14.31 7.91
C TYR A 582 8.22 -15.30 9.04
N GLY A 583 7.19 -15.76 9.73
CA GLY A 583 7.36 -16.56 10.93
C GLY A 583 7.71 -15.68 12.12
N THR A 584 7.02 -14.54 12.23
CA THR A 584 7.27 -13.51 13.23
C THR A 584 6.07 -13.31 14.14
N ILE A 585 6.35 -12.79 15.34
CA ILE A 585 5.30 -12.29 16.23
C ILE A 585 4.77 -10.97 15.65
N THR A 586 3.45 -10.83 15.60
CA THR A 586 2.76 -9.63 15.08
C THR A 586 1.98 -8.87 16.14
N SER A 587 1.71 -9.52 17.28
CA SER A 587 1.01 -8.88 18.39
C SER A 587 1.43 -9.48 19.72
N ILE A 588 1.53 -8.63 20.73
CA ILE A 588 1.81 -8.98 22.12
C ILE A 588 0.80 -8.20 22.97
N ASP A 589 0.14 -8.89 23.89
CA ASP A 589 -0.75 -8.26 24.86
C ASP A 589 -0.50 -8.85 26.24
N VAL A 590 -0.26 -7.98 27.23
CA VAL A 590 0.02 -8.35 28.62
C VAL A 590 -1.18 -7.98 29.46
N SER A 591 -1.65 -8.91 30.27
CA SER A 591 -2.80 -8.69 31.14
C SER A 591 -2.52 -7.56 32.15
N PRO A 592 -3.40 -6.54 32.24
CA PRO A 592 -3.25 -5.48 33.23
C PRO A 592 -3.54 -5.91 34.67
N LEU A 593 -4.04 -7.14 34.87
CA LEU A 593 -4.35 -7.71 36.18
C LEU A 593 -3.27 -8.68 36.67
N ASP A 594 -2.49 -9.26 35.75
CA ASP A 594 -1.44 -10.24 36.08
C ASP A 594 -0.42 -10.29 34.95
N SER A 595 0.78 -9.76 35.16
CA SER A 595 1.86 -9.71 34.18
C SER A 595 2.34 -11.09 33.70
N ASN A 596 2.04 -12.17 34.43
CA ASN A 596 2.34 -13.54 33.99
C ASN A 596 1.46 -14.00 32.82
N ILE A 597 0.35 -13.33 32.57
CA ILE A 597 -0.58 -13.66 31.50
C ILE A 597 -0.25 -12.80 30.27
N ILE A 598 0.38 -13.42 29.28
CA ILE A 598 0.74 -12.77 28.01
C ILE A 598 0.09 -13.56 26.86
N PHE A 599 -0.52 -12.84 25.92
CA PHE A 599 -1.01 -13.38 24.67
C PHE A 599 -0.14 -12.91 23.51
N ILE A 600 0.11 -13.81 22.57
CA ILE A 600 0.96 -13.57 21.40
C ILE A 600 0.26 -14.10 20.16
N GLY A 601 0.21 -13.27 19.11
CA GLY A 601 -0.19 -13.68 17.76
C GLY A 601 1.00 -13.69 16.82
N THR A 602 1.03 -14.63 15.86
CA THR A 602 2.06 -14.72 14.83
C THR A 602 1.45 -14.55 13.43
N ASP A 603 2.25 -14.08 12.46
CA ASP A 603 1.83 -13.89 11.07
C ASP A 603 1.47 -15.18 10.34
N ASP A 604 1.92 -16.32 10.83
CA ASP A 604 1.58 -17.66 10.34
C ASP A 604 0.39 -18.30 11.08
N GLY A 605 -0.34 -17.51 11.89
CA GLY A 605 -1.65 -17.85 12.47
C GLY A 605 -1.61 -18.66 13.75
N ASN A 606 -0.53 -18.62 14.54
CA ASN A 606 -0.53 -19.14 15.90
C ASN A 606 -1.03 -18.08 16.88
N VAL A 607 -1.75 -18.52 17.91
CA VAL A 607 -2.06 -17.73 19.09
C VAL A 607 -1.53 -18.49 20.32
N TRP A 608 -0.70 -17.82 21.10
CA TRP A 608 -0.08 -18.38 22.29
C TRP A 608 -0.56 -17.65 23.54
N LYS A 609 -0.59 -18.37 24.64
CA LYS A 609 -0.83 -17.82 25.96
C LYS A 609 0.17 -18.39 26.93
N THR A 610 0.80 -17.56 27.76
CA THR A 610 1.50 -17.98 28.98
C THR A 610 0.68 -17.61 30.20
N ILE A 611 0.87 -18.37 31.28
CA ILE A 611 0.34 -18.08 32.61
C ILE A 611 1.46 -18.01 33.66
N ASN A 612 2.69 -18.19 33.22
CA ASN A 612 3.91 -18.06 34.02
C ASN A 612 5.06 -17.66 33.11
N GLU A 613 5.48 -16.41 33.19
CA GLU A 613 6.54 -15.85 32.33
C GLU A 613 7.93 -16.45 32.60
N ASP A 614 8.16 -17.05 33.79
CA ASP A 614 9.43 -17.69 34.19
C ASP A 614 9.57 -19.14 33.68
N GLN A 615 8.57 -19.68 33.02
CA GLN A 615 8.61 -21.01 32.41
C GLN A 615 8.57 -20.84 30.87
N PRO A 616 9.31 -21.64 30.11
CA PRO A 616 9.19 -21.63 28.66
C PRO A 616 7.72 -21.84 28.28
N ILE A 617 7.20 -20.96 27.45
CA ILE A 617 5.78 -20.93 27.06
C ILE A 617 5.37 -22.32 26.59
N PRO A 618 4.54 -23.06 27.34
CA PRO A 618 4.13 -24.38 26.91
C PRO A 618 3.30 -24.23 25.63
N LYS A 619 3.58 -25.04 24.61
CA LYS A 619 2.86 -25.09 23.35
C LYS A 619 1.38 -25.46 23.54
N TYR A 620 0.59 -24.55 24.07
CA TYR A 620 -0.87 -24.67 24.04
C TYR A 620 -1.39 -23.96 22.80
N LEU A 621 -1.59 -24.71 21.72
CA LEU A 621 -2.33 -24.23 20.57
C LEU A 621 -3.78 -23.97 21.05
N ILE A 622 -4.14 -22.69 21.17
CA ILE A 622 -5.55 -22.31 21.15
C ILE A 622 -5.98 -22.35 19.70
N TYR A 623 -6.49 -23.50 19.24
CA TYR A 623 -7.24 -23.53 18.00
C TYR A 623 -8.48 -22.63 18.19
N CYS A 624 -8.50 -21.48 17.57
CA CYS A 624 -9.76 -20.86 17.22
C CYS A 624 -10.44 -21.79 16.19
N GLN A 625 -11.17 -22.81 16.68
CA GLN A 625 -12.17 -23.46 15.86
C GLN A 625 -13.17 -22.35 15.49
N THR A 626 -13.09 -21.88 14.26
CA THR A 626 -14.23 -21.26 13.62
C THR A 626 -15.28 -22.36 13.45
N ASN A 627 -16.00 -22.66 14.52
CA ASN A 627 -17.27 -23.36 14.40
C ASN A 627 -18.12 -22.47 13.51
N GLY A 628 -18.41 -22.97 12.31
CA GLY A 628 -19.18 -22.26 11.32
C GLY A 628 -20.39 -21.61 11.97
N LEU A 629 -20.49 -20.32 11.82
CA LEU A 629 -21.76 -19.62 11.95
C LEU A 629 -22.66 -20.21 10.86
N GLN A 630 -23.42 -21.24 11.22
CA GLN A 630 -24.62 -21.62 10.53
C GLN A 630 -25.67 -20.55 10.85
N LYS A 631 -26.07 -19.85 9.80
CA LYS A 631 -27.15 -18.87 9.62
C LYS A 631 -26.86 -17.44 10.01
#